data_aaecd4dfa5d624557f2eefadb27d2825
#
_entry.id   aaecd4dfa5d624557f2eefadb27d2825
#
_cell.length_a   1.000
_cell.length_b   1.000
_cell.length_c   1.000
_cell.angle_alpha   90.00
_cell.angle_beta   90.00
_cell.angle_gamma   90.00
#
_symmetry.space_group_name_H-M   'P 1'
#
loop_
_entity.id
_entity.type
_entity.pdbx_description
1 polymer ?
#
loop_
_entity_poly.entity_id
_entity_poly.type
_entity_poly.pdbx_seq_one_letter_code
_entity_poly.pdbx_strand_id
1 'polypeptide(L)'
;SGLACGKPIRGTVAFLGGPLHFLPELKNAFIRTLKLDDDHIVAPEHSHLFAAIGSALNHSENVKVNISDLYEQLSKGIKMSMEIKRLDPLFNNEREYKEFTERHNKDCVKKGDLATYKGNCYLGIDSGSTTTKAALVAEDGTLLYSYYSGNNGNPLQTIIDAVKDIYKKLPSDAHIVRSCSTGYGEALIKNALLLDEGEVETVAHYHAAAFFEPQVDCILDIGGQDMKCIKIRNKTVDSVQLNEACSSGCGSFIETFAKSLNYTVQDFAKAAVFAQHPIDLGTRCTVFMNSKVKQAQKEGASVADISAGLAYSVIKNALLKVIKLTDPKDLGKQVVVQGGTFYNDAVLRSFEKIADCQAIRPDIAGIMGAFGAALIAREHYEDGYVTT
;
A
#
# COMPACT_ATOMS: atom_id res chain seq x y z
N SER A 1 15.29 -15.63 -1.69
CA SER A 1 14.81 -16.41 -0.52
C SER A 1 13.33 -16.21 -0.25
N GLY A 2 12.75 -15.06 -0.56
CA GLY A 2 11.33 -14.77 -0.32
C GLY A 2 10.37 -15.78 -0.96
N LEU A 3 10.55 -16.10 -2.25
CA LEU A 3 9.71 -17.09 -2.95
C LEU A 3 9.86 -18.51 -2.42
N ALA A 4 11.03 -18.85 -1.92
CA ALA A 4 11.29 -20.17 -1.33
C ALA A 4 10.78 -20.28 0.12
N CYS A 5 10.32 -19.18 0.73
CA CYS A 5 9.81 -19.12 2.11
C CYS A 5 10.76 -19.81 3.11
N GLY A 6 12.06 -19.58 2.97
CA GLY A 6 13.10 -20.20 3.81
C GLY A 6 13.35 -21.68 3.55
N LYS A 7 12.64 -22.32 2.62
CA LYS A 7 12.86 -23.73 2.29
C LYS A 7 14.12 -23.87 1.43
N PRO A 8 14.96 -24.90 1.67
CA PRO A 8 16.13 -25.13 0.86
C PRO A 8 15.72 -25.58 -0.56
N ILE A 9 16.31 -24.98 -1.58
CA ILE A 9 16.22 -25.44 -2.96
C ILE A 9 17.23 -26.57 -3.13
N ARG A 10 16.79 -27.76 -3.44
CA ARG A 10 17.61 -28.98 -3.53
C ARG A 10 17.32 -29.72 -4.84
N GLY A 11 18.27 -30.54 -5.27
CA GLY A 11 18.20 -31.35 -6.48
C GLY A 11 18.47 -30.53 -7.74
N THR A 12 18.10 -31.05 -8.89
CA THR A 12 18.33 -30.42 -10.19
C THR A 12 17.44 -29.20 -10.39
N VAL A 13 18.04 -28.07 -10.73
CA VAL A 13 17.37 -26.77 -10.90
C VAL A 13 17.33 -26.41 -12.38
N ALA A 14 16.13 -26.24 -12.93
CA ALA A 14 15.93 -25.78 -14.31
C ALA A 14 15.80 -24.24 -14.33
N PHE A 15 16.64 -23.60 -15.14
CA PHE A 15 16.63 -22.15 -15.36
C PHE A 15 15.80 -21.82 -16.59
N LEU A 16 14.56 -21.36 -16.38
CA LEU A 16 13.59 -21.13 -17.44
C LEU A 16 13.11 -19.67 -17.45
N GLY A 17 12.55 -19.23 -18.60
CA GLY A 17 11.99 -17.90 -18.76
C GLY A 17 12.99 -16.87 -19.32
N GLY A 18 12.45 -15.76 -19.84
CA GLY A 18 13.23 -14.73 -20.54
C GLY A 18 14.38 -14.15 -19.74
N PRO A 19 14.19 -13.68 -18.49
CA PRO A 19 15.29 -13.09 -17.71
C PRO A 19 16.48 -14.02 -17.51
N LEU A 20 16.25 -15.30 -17.23
CA LEU A 20 17.31 -16.26 -16.99
C LEU A 20 17.95 -16.79 -18.30
N HIS A 21 17.24 -16.63 -19.43
CA HIS A 21 17.77 -16.94 -20.75
C HIS A 21 18.65 -15.81 -21.29
N PHE A 22 18.17 -14.55 -21.24
CA PHE A 22 18.83 -13.41 -21.86
C PHE A 22 19.86 -12.70 -20.98
N LEU A 23 19.84 -12.95 -19.64
CA LEU A 23 20.75 -12.34 -18.69
C LEU A 23 21.65 -13.41 -18.03
N PRO A 24 22.77 -13.80 -18.67
CA PRO A 24 23.64 -14.86 -18.16
C PRO A 24 24.18 -14.54 -16.76
N GLU A 25 24.49 -13.27 -16.45
CA GLU A 25 24.96 -12.88 -15.13
C GLU A 25 23.92 -13.10 -14.03
N LEU A 26 22.64 -12.89 -14.32
CA LEU A 26 21.56 -13.20 -13.39
C LEU A 26 21.50 -14.71 -13.11
N LYS A 27 21.58 -15.54 -14.14
CA LYS A 27 21.62 -17.01 -14.01
C LYS A 27 22.86 -17.43 -13.18
N ASN A 28 24.05 -16.91 -13.50
CA ASN A 28 25.27 -17.20 -12.78
C ASN A 28 25.21 -16.78 -11.31
N ALA A 29 24.56 -15.65 -11.01
CA ALA A 29 24.31 -15.22 -9.62
C ALA A 29 23.45 -16.24 -8.86
N PHE A 30 22.39 -16.78 -9.47
CA PHE A 30 21.59 -17.85 -8.87
C PHE A 30 22.43 -19.12 -8.62
N ILE A 31 23.21 -19.58 -9.59
CA ILE A 31 24.08 -20.74 -9.47
C ILE A 31 25.03 -20.58 -8.27
N ARG A 32 25.74 -19.46 -8.20
CA ARG A 32 26.64 -19.14 -7.07
C ARG A 32 25.94 -19.10 -5.73
N THR A 33 24.77 -18.43 -5.68
CA THR A 33 24.02 -18.26 -4.43
C THR A 33 23.47 -19.58 -3.90
N LEU A 34 22.99 -20.44 -4.81
CA LEU A 34 22.46 -21.76 -4.46
C LEU A 34 23.55 -22.82 -4.32
N LYS A 35 24.82 -22.49 -4.67
CA LYS A 35 25.96 -23.40 -4.67
C LYS A 35 25.71 -24.67 -5.49
N LEU A 36 25.13 -24.51 -6.68
CA LEU A 36 24.85 -25.61 -7.59
C LEU A 36 26.13 -26.01 -8.33
N ASP A 37 26.34 -27.33 -8.47
CA ASP A 37 27.32 -27.90 -9.36
C ASP A 37 26.72 -28.15 -10.74
N ASP A 38 27.53 -28.49 -11.72
CA ASP A 38 27.13 -28.65 -13.12
C ASP A 38 26.10 -29.78 -13.32
N ASP A 39 26.13 -30.83 -12.49
CA ASP A 39 25.21 -31.97 -12.57
C ASP A 39 23.79 -31.61 -12.11
N HIS A 40 23.66 -30.49 -11.35
CA HIS A 40 22.39 -30.02 -10.85
C HIS A 40 21.84 -28.77 -11.58
N ILE A 41 22.41 -28.45 -12.76
CA ILE A 41 21.99 -27.32 -13.57
C ILE A 41 21.36 -27.80 -14.88
N VAL A 42 20.12 -27.36 -15.15
CA VAL A 42 19.45 -27.52 -16.43
C VAL A 42 19.15 -26.16 -17.02
N ALA A 43 19.80 -25.83 -18.14
CA ALA A 43 19.60 -24.55 -18.84
C ALA A 43 19.38 -24.83 -20.35
N PRO A 44 18.16 -25.20 -20.75
CA PRO A 44 17.86 -25.54 -22.14
C PRO A 44 18.07 -24.38 -23.10
N GLU A 45 18.46 -24.63 -24.31
CA GLU A 45 18.69 -23.62 -25.36
C GLU A 45 17.48 -22.70 -25.55
N HIS A 46 16.27 -23.24 -25.53
CA HIS A 46 15.02 -22.50 -25.71
C HIS A 46 14.28 -22.26 -24.40
N SER A 47 15.01 -22.06 -23.30
CA SER A 47 14.45 -21.91 -21.95
C SER A 47 13.39 -20.80 -21.84
N HIS A 48 13.46 -19.74 -22.66
CA HIS A 48 12.49 -18.66 -22.72
C HIS A 48 11.14 -19.04 -23.36
N LEU A 49 11.12 -20.15 -24.14
CA LEU A 49 9.92 -20.64 -24.81
C LEU A 49 9.24 -21.82 -24.10
N PHE A 50 9.75 -22.25 -22.95
CA PHE A 50 9.29 -23.47 -22.27
C PHE A 50 7.80 -23.49 -21.94
N ALA A 51 7.20 -22.34 -21.61
CA ALA A 51 5.75 -22.27 -21.40
C ALA A 51 4.97 -22.58 -22.69
N ALA A 52 5.42 -22.05 -23.82
CA ALA A 52 4.80 -22.33 -25.14
C ALA A 52 5.03 -23.76 -25.57
N ILE A 53 6.25 -24.30 -25.38
CA ILE A 53 6.57 -25.69 -25.65
C ILE A 53 5.71 -26.63 -24.82
N GLY A 54 5.60 -26.37 -23.50
CA GLY A 54 4.77 -27.16 -22.61
C GLY A 54 3.28 -27.12 -22.99
N SER A 55 2.79 -25.97 -23.42
CA SER A 55 1.42 -25.83 -23.94
C SER A 55 1.22 -26.66 -25.23
N ALA A 56 2.19 -26.64 -26.14
CA ALA A 56 2.13 -27.41 -27.36
C ALA A 56 2.19 -28.93 -27.12
N LEU A 57 2.97 -29.35 -26.12
CA LEU A 57 3.07 -30.77 -25.74
C LEU A 57 1.85 -31.29 -24.97
N ASN A 58 1.14 -30.40 -24.29
CA ASN A 58 -0.09 -30.72 -23.53
C ASN A 58 -1.34 -30.58 -24.41
N HIS A 59 -1.31 -31.09 -25.62
CA HIS A 59 -2.44 -31.07 -26.54
C HIS A 59 -3.42 -32.23 -26.28
N SER A 60 -4.69 -31.98 -26.57
CA SER A 60 -5.71 -33.03 -26.60
C SER A 60 -5.83 -33.59 -28.02
N GLU A 61 -5.70 -34.89 -28.17
CA GLU A 61 -5.83 -35.56 -29.48
C GLU A 61 -7.20 -35.32 -30.13
N ASN A 62 -8.19 -34.90 -29.38
CA ASN A 62 -9.56 -34.71 -29.85
C ASN A 62 -9.83 -33.29 -30.41
N VAL A 63 -8.87 -32.37 -30.33
CA VAL A 63 -9.05 -31.01 -30.86
C VAL A 63 -8.10 -30.79 -32.02
N LYS A 64 -8.62 -30.92 -33.24
CA LYS A 64 -7.92 -30.61 -34.49
C LYS A 64 -8.44 -29.27 -35.01
N VAL A 65 -7.56 -28.31 -35.20
CA VAL A 65 -7.88 -27.03 -35.83
C VAL A 65 -7.19 -26.97 -37.19
N ASN A 66 -7.98 -26.66 -38.23
CA ASN A 66 -7.43 -26.42 -39.54
C ASN A 66 -6.76 -25.04 -39.58
N ILE A 67 -5.51 -24.98 -40.01
CA ILE A 67 -4.75 -23.73 -40.11
C ILE A 67 -5.46 -22.72 -41.03
N SER A 68 -6.10 -23.18 -42.09
CA SER A 68 -6.86 -22.32 -43.02
C SER A 68 -8.03 -21.62 -42.30
N ASP A 69 -8.75 -22.37 -41.48
CA ASP A 69 -9.90 -21.84 -40.73
C ASP A 69 -9.45 -20.83 -39.67
N LEU A 70 -8.33 -21.11 -39.01
CA LEU A 70 -7.71 -20.18 -38.06
C LEU A 70 -7.26 -18.88 -38.74
N TYR A 71 -6.62 -19.00 -39.92
CA TYR A 71 -6.19 -17.86 -40.72
C TYR A 71 -7.38 -17.02 -41.18
N GLU A 72 -8.48 -17.66 -41.64
CA GLU A 72 -9.71 -16.97 -42.02
C GLU A 72 -10.35 -16.25 -40.85
N GLN A 73 -10.41 -16.88 -39.67
CA GLN A 73 -10.91 -16.22 -38.42
C GLN A 73 -10.07 -15.04 -38.05
N LEU A 74 -8.74 -15.15 -38.04
CA LEU A 74 -7.82 -14.05 -37.75
C LEU A 74 -7.94 -12.90 -38.75
N SER A 75 -8.13 -13.24 -40.05
CA SER A 75 -8.27 -12.25 -41.14
C SER A 75 -9.60 -11.45 -41.04
N LYS A 76 -10.65 -12.05 -40.49
CA LYS A 76 -11.95 -11.39 -40.22
C LYS A 76 -11.88 -10.44 -39.03
N GLY A 77 -10.75 -10.42 -38.32
CA GLY A 77 -10.59 -9.71 -37.07
C GLY A 77 -11.38 -10.40 -35.95
N ILE A 78 -10.71 -10.64 -34.84
CA ILE A 78 -11.39 -11.11 -33.62
C ILE A 78 -12.22 -9.95 -33.11
N LYS A 79 -13.53 -9.96 -33.40
CA LYS A 79 -14.46 -9.15 -32.61
C LYS A 79 -14.48 -9.77 -31.22
N MET A 80 -13.52 -9.40 -30.40
CA MET A 80 -13.61 -9.65 -28.97
C MET A 80 -14.73 -8.74 -28.43
N SER A 81 -15.95 -9.24 -28.47
CA SER A 81 -16.99 -8.72 -27.59
C SER A 81 -16.66 -9.16 -26.16
N MET A 82 -15.53 -8.72 -25.66
CA MET A 82 -15.32 -8.69 -24.23
C MET A 82 -16.11 -7.50 -23.72
N GLU A 83 -17.39 -7.73 -23.48
CA GLU A 83 -18.20 -6.84 -22.69
C GLU A 83 -17.48 -6.66 -21.37
N ILE A 84 -16.81 -5.51 -21.19
CA ILE A 84 -16.10 -5.21 -19.92
C ILE A 84 -17.18 -5.19 -18.86
N LYS A 85 -17.08 -6.11 -17.93
CA LYS A 85 -18.00 -6.20 -16.81
C LYS A 85 -17.99 -4.89 -16.03
N ARG A 86 -19.16 -4.38 -15.72
CA ARG A 86 -19.35 -3.16 -14.94
C ARG A 86 -19.59 -3.50 -13.47
N LEU A 87 -19.21 -2.58 -12.61
CA LEU A 87 -19.44 -2.64 -11.16
C LEU A 87 -20.48 -1.59 -10.77
N ASP A 88 -21.03 -1.73 -9.59
CA ASP A 88 -21.93 -0.73 -9.03
C ASP A 88 -21.19 0.59 -8.78
N PRO A 89 -21.86 1.74 -8.94
CA PRO A 89 -21.32 3.03 -8.57
C PRO A 89 -20.81 3.05 -7.12
N LEU A 90 -19.78 3.84 -6.86
CA LEU A 90 -19.31 4.05 -5.49
C LEU A 90 -20.35 4.74 -4.63
N PHE A 91 -21.00 5.76 -5.19
CA PHE A 91 -22.11 6.49 -4.59
C PHE A 91 -23.22 6.62 -5.62
N ASN A 92 -24.46 6.43 -5.19
CA ASN A 92 -25.62 6.53 -6.08
C ASN A 92 -26.05 8.00 -6.31
N ASN A 93 -25.71 8.89 -5.38
CA ASN A 93 -26.06 10.31 -5.44
C ASN A 93 -25.20 11.13 -4.48
N GLU A 94 -25.30 12.47 -4.59
CA GLU A 94 -24.57 13.43 -3.75
C GLU A 94 -24.91 13.32 -2.25
N ARG A 95 -26.15 12.95 -1.93
CA ARG A 95 -26.57 12.80 -0.53
C ARG A 95 -25.78 11.65 0.15
N GLU A 96 -25.68 10.49 -0.53
CA GLU A 96 -24.89 9.35 0.01
C GLU A 96 -23.42 9.73 0.19
N TYR A 97 -22.84 10.47 -0.74
CA TYR A 97 -21.48 10.96 -0.62
C TYR A 97 -21.32 11.95 0.55
N LYS A 98 -22.27 12.84 0.73
CA LYS A 98 -22.27 13.79 1.85
C LYS A 98 -22.36 13.08 3.20
N GLU A 99 -23.28 12.12 3.34
CA GLU A 99 -23.40 11.30 4.56
C GLU A 99 -22.10 10.52 4.86
N PHE A 100 -21.45 10.00 3.83
CA PHE A 100 -20.15 9.34 3.93
C PHE A 100 -19.06 10.30 4.42
N THR A 101 -18.92 11.47 3.82
CA THR A 101 -17.90 12.45 4.21
C THR A 101 -18.16 13.02 5.61
N GLU A 102 -19.39 13.30 5.98
CA GLU A 102 -19.77 13.75 7.31
C GLU A 102 -19.45 12.71 8.39
N ARG A 103 -19.58 11.42 8.08
CA ARG A 103 -19.21 10.35 8.99
C ARG A 103 -17.70 10.32 9.22
N HIS A 104 -16.91 10.33 8.15
CA HIS A 104 -15.45 10.27 8.26
C HIS A 104 -14.81 11.55 8.83
N ASN A 105 -15.48 12.70 8.69
CA ASN A 105 -15.02 13.94 9.28
C ASN A 105 -15.14 14.00 10.82
N LYS A 106 -15.73 12.98 11.45
CA LYS A 106 -15.78 12.86 12.91
C LYS A 106 -14.48 12.31 13.51
N ASP A 107 -13.73 11.54 12.70
CA ASP A 107 -12.51 10.87 13.14
C ASP A 107 -11.30 11.80 12.98
N CYS A 108 -11.33 12.94 13.68
CA CYS A 108 -10.32 13.98 13.60
C CYS A 108 -9.50 14.08 14.88
N VAL A 109 -8.18 14.21 14.72
CA VAL A 109 -7.32 14.59 15.85
C VAL A 109 -7.53 16.06 16.18
N LYS A 110 -7.52 16.37 17.49
CA LYS A 110 -7.49 17.76 17.93
C LYS A 110 -6.20 18.42 17.47
N LYS A 111 -6.30 19.56 16.79
CA LYS A 111 -5.15 20.33 16.30
C LYS A 111 -4.92 21.57 17.16
N GLY A 112 -3.65 21.78 17.52
CA GLY A 112 -3.19 22.97 18.23
C GLY A 112 -2.26 23.80 17.35
N ASP A 113 -1.99 25.02 17.79
CA ASP A 113 -1.01 25.90 17.15
C ASP A 113 0.31 25.83 17.91
N LEU A 114 1.35 25.29 17.25
CA LEU A 114 2.69 25.17 17.83
C LEU A 114 3.25 26.55 18.25
N ALA A 115 2.97 27.61 17.50
CA ALA A 115 3.52 28.94 17.77
C ALA A 115 3.04 29.54 19.11
N THR A 116 1.91 29.08 19.60
CA THR A 116 1.32 29.56 20.87
C THR A 116 1.35 28.53 22.00
N TYR A 117 1.87 27.33 21.71
CA TYR A 117 1.91 26.23 22.67
C TYR A 117 2.92 26.47 23.78
N LYS A 118 2.59 26.01 24.98
CA LYS A 118 3.45 26.05 26.18
C LYS A 118 3.41 24.70 26.89
N GLY A 119 4.57 24.20 27.29
CA GLY A 119 4.68 22.94 28.01
C GLY A 119 5.41 21.86 27.24
N ASN A 120 5.28 20.63 27.69
CA ASN A 120 5.95 19.48 27.12
C ASN A 120 5.27 19.02 25.84
N CYS A 121 6.07 18.61 24.88
CA CYS A 121 5.61 17.98 23.65
C CYS A 121 6.54 16.81 23.26
N TYR A 122 6.03 15.94 22.41
CA TYR A 122 6.62 14.65 22.07
C TYR A 122 6.74 14.53 20.56
N LEU A 123 7.96 14.17 20.12
CA LEU A 123 8.29 14.08 18.69
C LEU A 123 8.23 12.62 18.23
N GLY A 124 7.44 12.35 17.21
CA GLY A 124 7.42 11.09 16.48
C GLY A 124 7.88 11.26 15.04
N ILE A 125 8.71 10.35 14.57
CA ILE A 125 9.25 10.33 13.22
C ILE A 125 8.98 8.98 12.59
N ASP A 126 8.38 8.95 11.41
CA ASP A 126 8.21 7.76 10.57
C ASP A 126 9.03 7.93 9.31
N SER A 127 10.11 7.16 9.19
CA SER A 127 10.98 7.14 8.02
C SER A 127 10.74 5.91 7.17
N GLY A 128 9.80 6.02 6.25
CA GLY A 128 9.53 4.98 5.26
C GLY A 128 10.54 4.96 4.11
N SER A 129 10.40 3.99 3.21
CA SER A 129 11.29 3.83 2.04
C SER A 129 11.18 4.99 1.03
N THR A 130 10.00 5.57 0.87
CA THR A 130 9.71 6.62 -0.12
C THR A 130 9.31 7.95 0.47
N THR A 131 8.79 7.95 1.68
CA THR A 131 8.27 9.14 2.36
C THR A 131 8.75 9.22 3.79
N THR A 132 8.98 10.42 4.28
CA THR A 132 9.25 10.71 5.69
C THR A 132 8.15 11.58 6.26
N LYS A 133 7.74 11.26 7.47
CA LYS A 133 6.71 11.98 8.20
C LYS A 133 7.23 12.32 9.60
N ALA A 134 6.76 13.45 10.14
CA ALA A 134 6.99 13.81 11.53
C ALA A 134 5.69 14.35 12.15
N ALA A 135 5.50 14.07 13.41
CA ALA A 135 4.40 14.59 14.20
C ALA A 135 4.92 15.11 15.56
N LEU A 136 4.42 16.25 15.99
CA LEU A 136 4.66 16.76 17.32
C LEU A 136 3.33 16.81 18.06
N VAL A 137 3.23 16.15 19.20
CA VAL A 137 2.00 16.08 20.00
C VAL A 137 2.19 16.68 21.38
N ALA A 138 1.12 17.25 21.91
CA ALA A 138 1.02 17.75 23.28
C ALA A 138 0.72 16.61 24.27
N GLU A 139 0.75 16.89 25.56
CA GLU A 139 0.44 15.92 26.63
C GLU A 139 -0.96 15.29 26.50
N ASP A 140 -1.96 16.04 26.01
CA ASP A 140 -3.32 15.53 25.79
C ASP A 140 -3.52 14.83 24.43
N GLY A 141 -2.45 14.61 23.65
CA GLY A 141 -2.51 14.02 22.31
C GLY A 141 -2.89 15.02 21.21
N THR A 142 -3.03 16.31 21.52
CA THR A 142 -3.29 17.34 20.50
C THR A 142 -2.11 17.40 19.52
N LEU A 143 -2.40 17.33 18.22
CA LEU A 143 -1.39 17.46 17.16
C LEU A 143 -1.00 18.92 16.99
N LEU A 144 0.25 19.27 17.33
CA LEU A 144 0.80 20.64 17.26
C LEU A 144 1.47 20.94 15.92
N TYR A 145 2.07 19.91 15.31
CA TYR A 145 2.78 20.02 14.05
C TYR A 145 2.76 18.68 13.31
N SER A 146 2.67 18.76 11.99
CA SER A 146 2.81 17.60 11.13
C SER A 146 3.64 17.91 9.89
N TYR A 147 4.42 16.94 9.46
CA TYR A 147 5.22 17.00 8.26
C TYR A 147 5.04 15.74 7.43
N TYR A 148 4.96 15.89 6.11
CA TYR A 148 4.90 14.78 5.17
C TYR A 148 5.65 15.18 3.90
N SER A 149 6.66 14.41 3.51
CA SER A 149 7.41 14.65 2.28
C SER A 149 7.95 13.38 1.65
N GLY A 150 8.13 13.40 0.35
CA GLY A 150 8.89 12.39 -0.37
C GLY A 150 10.39 12.47 -0.03
N ASN A 151 11.05 11.31 0.08
CA ASN A 151 12.46 11.22 0.47
C ASN A 151 13.43 11.61 -0.64
N ASN A 152 13.02 11.55 -1.89
CA ASN A 152 13.90 11.75 -3.07
C ASN A 152 15.22 10.95 -2.97
N GLY A 153 15.18 9.77 -2.35
CA GLY A 153 16.36 8.92 -2.10
C GLY A 153 17.20 9.31 -0.88
N ASN A 154 16.88 10.37 -0.14
CA ASN A 154 17.62 10.81 1.04
C ASN A 154 16.69 11.10 2.24
N PRO A 155 16.24 10.07 2.96
CA PRO A 155 15.35 10.22 4.10
C PRO A 155 15.97 11.03 5.24
N LEU A 156 17.27 10.91 5.47
CA LEU A 156 17.97 11.63 6.54
C LEU A 156 17.93 13.14 6.30
N GLN A 157 18.20 13.61 5.09
CA GLN A 157 18.13 15.04 4.80
C GLN A 157 16.70 15.56 4.95
N THR A 158 15.71 14.79 4.48
CA THR A 158 14.30 15.15 4.58
C THR A 158 13.87 15.35 6.03
N ILE A 159 14.30 14.48 6.95
CA ILE A 159 13.94 14.64 8.37
C ILE A 159 14.73 15.76 9.04
N ILE A 160 16.00 15.98 8.68
CA ILE A 160 16.77 17.13 9.17
C ILE A 160 16.05 18.45 8.83
N ASP A 161 15.50 18.56 7.63
CA ASP A 161 14.78 19.75 7.20
C ASP A 161 13.46 19.91 7.97
N ALA A 162 12.73 18.81 8.22
CA ALA A 162 11.54 18.82 9.07
C ALA A 162 11.84 19.24 10.50
N VAL A 163 12.88 18.69 11.12
CA VAL A 163 13.30 19.04 12.49
C VAL A 163 13.74 20.50 12.58
N LYS A 164 14.49 20.99 11.60
CA LYS A 164 14.85 22.41 11.53
C LYS A 164 13.61 23.32 11.42
N ASP A 165 12.59 22.90 10.68
CA ASP A 165 11.34 23.66 10.57
C ASP A 165 10.58 23.67 11.89
N ILE A 166 10.55 22.53 12.60
CA ILE A 166 9.98 22.44 13.96
C ILE A 166 10.69 23.44 14.91
N TYR A 167 12.01 23.39 14.98
CA TYR A 167 12.79 24.26 15.88
C TYR A 167 12.63 25.74 15.57
N LYS A 168 12.45 26.12 14.30
CA LYS A 168 12.15 27.52 13.93
C LYS A 168 10.79 28.01 14.43
N LYS A 169 9.84 27.10 14.60
CA LYS A 169 8.45 27.40 15.01
C LYS A 169 8.21 27.15 16.49
N LEU A 170 9.11 26.44 17.16
CA LEU A 170 8.99 26.04 18.55
C LEU A 170 9.18 27.27 19.47
N PRO A 171 8.17 27.66 20.29
CA PRO A 171 8.32 28.73 21.24
C PRO A 171 9.28 28.39 22.37
N SER A 172 9.84 29.40 23.04
CA SER A 172 10.73 29.23 24.20
C SER A 172 10.11 28.47 25.36
N ASP A 173 8.78 28.54 25.48
CA ASP A 173 8.00 27.92 26.56
C ASP A 173 7.52 26.50 26.21
N ALA A 174 7.87 25.98 25.01
CA ALA A 174 7.53 24.63 24.57
C ALA A 174 8.81 23.77 24.51
N HIS A 175 8.74 22.56 25.05
CA HIS A 175 9.89 21.68 25.19
C HIS A 175 9.60 20.31 24.59
N ILE A 176 10.43 19.86 23.63
CA ILE A 176 10.42 18.47 23.17
C ILE A 176 11.16 17.64 24.23
N VAL A 177 10.41 16.92 25.05
CA VAL A 177 10.95 16.21 26.21
C VAL A 177 11.28 14.74 25.91
N ARG A 178 10.71 14.18 24.85
CA ARG A 178 11.02 12.83 24.39
C ARG A 178 10.69 12.68 22.91
N SER A 179 11.42 11.76 22.25
CA SER A 179 11.34 11.53 20.82
C SER A 179 11.45 10.05 20.49
N CYS A 180 10.67 9.61 19.50
CA CYS A 180 10.65 8.23 19.01
C CYS A 180 10.69 8.18 17.48
N SER A 181 11.49 7.28 16.92
CA SER A 181 11.49 6.98 15.49
C SER A 181 10.87 5.62 15.20
N THR A 182 10.29 5.51 14.00
CA THR A 182 9.73 4.25 13.48
C THR A 182 9.91 4.17 11.98
N GLY A 183 9.50 3.05 11.38
CA GLY A 183 9.57 2.80 9.96
C GLY A 183 10.89 2.16 9.52
N TYR A 184 11.07 2.00 8.21
CA TYR A 184 12.20 1.30 7.63
C TYR A 184 13.57 1.93 7.97
N GLY A 185 13.60 3.26 8.15
CA GLY A 185 14.79 4.03 8.51
C GLY A 185 14.95 4.28 10.01
N GLU A 186 14.19 3.62 10.87
CA GLU A 186 14.12 3.84 12.33
C GLU A 186 15.51 3.95 12.96
N ALA A 187 16.35 2.91 12.87
CA ALA A 187 17.66 2.88 13.50
C ALA A 187 18.63 3.95 12.95
N LEU A 188 18.56 4.24 11.65
CA LEU A 188 19.36 5.29 11.03
C LEU A 188 19.00 6.66 11.61
N ILE A 189 17.72 6.97 11.66
CA ILE A 189 17.23 8.27 12.13
C ILE A 189 17.47 8.44 13.63
N LYS A 190 17.16 7.39 14.42
CA LYS A 190 17.45 7.39 15.86
C LYS A 190 18.92 7.75 16.14
N ASN A 191 19.84 7.05 15.49
CA ASN A 191 21.27 7.25 15.73
C ASN A 191 21.77 8.59 15.19
N ALA A 192 21.30 9.02 14.02
CA ALA A 192 21.76 10.25 13.40
C ALA A 192 21.27 11.52 14.12
N LEU A 193 20.08 11.49 14.70
CA LEU A 193 19.47 12.62 15.41
C LEU A 193 19.51 12.47 16.93
N LEU A 194 20.13 11.39 17.45
CA LEU A 194 20.20 11.08 18.88
C LEU A 194 18.83 11.10 19.55
N LEU A 195 17.84 10.45 18.88
CA LEU A 195 16.51 10.32 19.45
C LEU A 195 16.51 9.36 20.63
N ASP A 196 15.58 9.55 21.55
CA ASP A 196 15.51 8.78 22.79
C ASP A 196 15.25 7.30 22.53
N GLU A 197 14.35 6.98 21.59
CA GLU A 197 13.95 5.61 21.33
C GLU A 197 13.58 5.36 19.87
N GLY A 198 13.52 4.08 19.51
CA GLY A 198 12.98 3.59 18.25
C GLY A 198 11.96 2.50 18.52
N GLU A 199 10.91 2.44 17.73
CA GLU A 199 9.84 1.48 17.90
C GLU A 199 9.50 0.79 16.57
N VAL A 200 9.04 -0.45 16.67
CA VAL A 200 8.58 -1.23 15.52
C VAL A 200 7.38 -0.54 14.86
N GLU A 201 7.42 -0.42 13.55
CA GLU A 201 6.43 0.32 12.76
C GLU A 201 4.99 -0.13 13.04
N THR A 202 4.76 -1.45 13.16
CA THR A 202 3.42 -1.99 13.43
C THR A 202 2.90 -1.63 14.83
N VAL A 203 3.78 -1.44 15.80
CA VAL A 203 3.43 -1.00 17.14
C VAL A 203 3.05 0.49 17.12
N ALA A 204 3.83 1.32 16.42
CA ALA A 204 3.49 2.73 16.25
C ALA A 204 2.12 2.91 15.54
N HIS A 205 1.87 2.15 14.47
CA HIS A 205 0.58 2.16 13.79
C HIS A 205 -0.58 1.73 14.69
N TYR A 206 -0.35 0.75 15.57
CA TYR A 206 -1.35 0.31 16.53
C TYR A 206 -1.65 1.40 17.57
N HIS A 207 -0.64 2.04 18.18
CA HIS A 207 -0.85 3.13 19.14
C HIS A 207 -1.65 4.29 18.54
N ALA A 208 -1.35 4.65 17.29
CA ALA A 208 -2.11 5.66 16.57
C ALA A 208 -3.57 5.22 16.33
N ALA A 209 -3.80 4.00 15.89
CA ALA A 209 -5.14 3.48 15.64
C ALA A 209 -5.97 3.37 16.93
N ALA A 210 -5.37 2.89 18.02
CA ALA A 210 -6.01 2.76 19.32
C ALA A 210 -6.39 4.11 19.95
N PHE A 211 -5.70 5.19 19.56
CA PHE A 211 -6.07 6.54 19.99
C PHE A 211 -7.45 6.96 19.42
N PHE A 212 -7.77 6.59 18.17
CA PHE A 212 -9.06 6.87 17.55
C PHE A 212 -10.11 5.81 17.87
N GLU A 213 -9.70 4.55 17.94
CA GLU A 213 -10.58 3.40 18.24
C GLU A 213 -9.88 2.44 19.21
N PRO A 214 -10.15 2.59 20.53
CA PRO A 214 -9.53 1.75 21.57
C PRO A 214 -9.87 0.25 21.46
N GLN A 215 -10.90 -0.10 20.68
CA GLN A 215 -11.35 -1.46 20.44
C GLN A 215 -10.99 -1.94 19.03
N VAL A 216 -10.00 -1.34 18.38
CA VAL A 216 -9.60 -1.72 17.03
C VAL A 216 -9.26 -3.21 16.93
N ASP A 217 -9.87 -3.88 15.95
CA ASP A 217 -9.64 -5.30 15.65
C ASP A 217 -8.63 -5.48 14.52
N CYS A 218 -8.66 -4.56 13.54
CA CYS A 218 -7.84 -4.65 12.36
C CYS A 218 -7.43 -3.27 11.88
N ILE A 219 -6.17 -3.15 11.49
CA ILE A 219 -5.63 -1.95 10.86
C ILE A 219 -5.23 -2.33 9.43
N LEU A 220 -5.76 -1.61 8.47
CA LEU A 220 -5.34 -1.72 7.08
C LEU A 220 -4.60 -0.45 6.69
N ASP A 221 -3.28 -0.56 6.55
CA ASP A 221 -2.43 0.52 6.07
C ASP A 221 -2.10 0.30 4.60
N ILE A 222 -2.43 1.27 3.75
CA ILE A 222 -2.06 1.27 2.34
C ILE A 222 -1.24 2.52 2.04
N GLY A 223 0.05 2.31 1.95
CA GLY A 223 1.02 3.32 1.57
C GLY A 223 1.14 3.51 0.05
N GLY A 224 2.18 4.24 -0.36
CA GLY A 224 2.49 4.44 -1.77
C GLY A 224 3.01 3.18 -2.46
N GLN A 225 3.82 2.37 -1.79
CA GLN A 225 4.48 1.19 -2.37
C GLN A 225 4.28 -0.10 -1.58
N ASP A 226 3.84 -0.01 -0.36
CA ASP A 226 3.61 -1.14 0.54
C ASP A 226 2.18 -1.12 1.10
N MET A 227 1.77 -2.23 1.64
CA MET A 227 0.55 -2.32 2.42
C MET A 227 0.75 -3.29 3.58
N LYS A 228 0.08 -3.02 4.67
CA LYS A 228 0.09 -3.83 5.89
C LYS A 228 -1.33 -4.07 6.36
N CYS A 229 -1.62 -5.29 6.75
CA CYS A 229 -2.82 -5.64 7.51
C CYS A 229 -2.37 -6.15 8.88
N ILE A 230 -2.72 -5.42 9.93
CA ILE A 230 -2.33 -5.69 11.30
C ILE A 230 -3.60 -6.10 12.05
N LYS A 231 -3.65 -7.35 12.51
CA LYS A 231 -4.74 -7.84 13.34
C LYS A 231 -4.41 -7.63 14.80
N ILE A 232 -5.38 -7.14 15.54
CA ILE A 232 -5.25 -6.84 16.97
C ILE A 232 -6.13 -7.82 17.74
N ARG A 233 -5.57 -8.38 18.81
CA ARG A 233 -6.30 -9.23 19.74
C ARG A 233 -5.85 -8.91 21.17
N ASN A 234 -6.79 -8.72 22.06
CA ASN A 234 -6.50 -8.38 23.45
C ASN A 234 -5.56 -7.17 23.61
N LYS A 235 -5.78 -6.13 22.79
CA LYS A 235 -4.96 -4.91 22.75
C LYS A 235 -3.48 -5.16 22.43
N THR A 236 -3.18 -6.19 21.67
CA THR A 236 -1.83 -6.56 21.24
C THR A 236 -1.84 -6.93 19.77
N VAL A 237 -0.75 -6.66 19.07
CA VAL A 237 -0.57 -7.10 17.68
C VAL A 237 -0.52 -8.62 17.63
N ASP A 238 -1.52 -9.25 17.04
CA ASP A 238 -1.66 -10.71 16.94
C ASP A 238 -0.97 -11.24 15.68
N SER A 239 -1.20 -10.61 14.55
CA SER A 239 -0.56 -10.99 13.29
C SER A 239 -0.42 -9.82 12.33
N VAL A 240 0.57 -9.91 11.46
CA VAL A 240 0.87 -8.90 10.44
C VAL A 240 1.02 -9.57 9.08
N GLN A 241 0.30 -9.08 8.10
CA GLN A 241 0.46 -9.47 6.70
C GLN A 241 0.99 -8.27 5.91
N LEU A 242 2.11 -8.46 5.24
CA LEU A 242 2.83 -7.43 4.50
C LEU A 242 2.84 -7.72 3.00
N ASN A 243 2.75 -6.66 2.20
CA ASN A 243 3.06 -6.71 0.78
C ASN A 243 3.99 -5.56 0.41
N GLU A 244 5.24 -5.88 0.21
CA GLU A 244 6.28 -4.94 -0.26
C GLU A 244 6.70 -5.25 -1.71
N ALA A 245 6.23 -6.36 -2.27
CA ALA A 245 6.69 -6.87 -3.56
C ALA A 245 5.82 -6.44 -4.75
N CYS A 246 4.60 -5.98 -4.52
CA CYS A 246 3.65 -5.71 -5.60
C CYS A 246 2.86 -4.42 -5.38
N SER A 247 3.10 -3.43 -6.22
CA SER A 247 2.42 -2.12 -6.16
C SER A 247 0.93 -2.17 -6.52
N SER A 248 0.40 -3.30 -7.04
CA SER A 248 -0.99 -3.38 -7.52
C SER A 248 -2.06 -3.23 -6.43
N GLY A 249 -1.67 -3.31 -5.16
CA GLY A 249 -2.51 -3.02 -3.99
C GLY A 249 -2.17 -1.72 -3.28
N CYS A 250 -1.35 -0.84 -3.87
CA CYS A 250 -0.79 0.35 -3.22
C CYS A 250 -1.10 1.63 -4.02
N GLY A 251 -0.85 2.79 -3.43
CA GLY A 251 -1.15 4.10 -4.01
C GLY A 251 -0.43 4.40 -5.32
N SER A 252 0.82 3.95 -5.49
CA SER A 252 1.60 4.13 -6.72
C SER A 252 0.95 3.52 -7.95
N PHE A 253 0.10 2.50 -7.75
CA PHE A 253 -0.70 1.92 -8.82
C PHE A 253 -1.69 2.94 -9.41
N ILE A 254 -2.46 3.62 -8.55
CA ILE A 254 -3.39 4.69 -8.96
C ILE A 254 -2.64 5.86 -9.57
N GLU A 255 -1.53 6.28 -8.94
CA GLU A 255 -0.69 7.38 -9.42
C GLU A 255 -0.16 7.13 -10.84
N THR A 256 0.30 5.91 -11.13
CA THR A 256 0.79 5.52 -12.46
C THR A 256 -0.29 5.68 -13.52
N PHE A 257 -1.52 5.25 -13.23
CA PHE A 257 -2.63 5.39 -14.18
C PHE A 257 -3.13 6.82 -14.30
N ALA A 258 -3.22 7.57 -13.21
CA ALA A 258 -3.56 8.99 -13.26
C ALA A 258 -2.60 9.75 -14.18
N LYS A 259 -1.28 9.59 -14.01
CA LYS A 259 -0.26 10.17 -14.87
C LYS A 259 -0.39 9.74 -16.34
N SER A 260 -0.65 8.46 -16.59
CA SER A 260 -0.82 7.93 -17.95
C SER A 260 -2.05 8.49 -18.68
N LEU A 261 -3.02 8.98 -17.92
CA LEU A 261 -4.25 9.59 -18.41
C LEU A 261 -4.20 11.13 -18.37
N ASN A 262 -3.05 11.73 -18.03
CA ASN A 262 -2.84 13.17 -17.88
C ASN A 262 -3.70 13.83 -16.79
N TYR A 263 -3.92 13.12 -15.67
CA TYR A 263 -4.61 13.64 -14.50
C TYR A 263 -3.65 13.79 -13.32
N THR A 264 -3.93 14.75 -12.45
CA THR A 264 -3.38 14.72 -11.09
C THR A 264 -4.03 13.59 -10.30
N VAL A 265 -3.37 13.07 -9.27
CA VAL A 265 -3.94 12.00 -8.42
C VAL A 265 -5.23 12.46 -7.77
N GLN A 266 -5.29 13.73 -7.37
CA GLN A 266 -6.45 14.35 -6.74
C GLN A 266 -7.66 14.46 -7.68
N ASP A 267 -7.43 14.95 -8.90
CA ASP A 267 -8.52 15.09 -9.89
C ASP A 267 -8.99 13.73 -10.38
N PHE A 268 -8.07 12.77 -10.48
CA PHE A 268 -8.40 11.39 -10.82
C PHE A 268 -9.27 10.72 -9.74
N ALA A 269 -8.95 10.96 -8.46
CA ALA A 269 -9.74 10.48 -7.33
C ALA A 269 -11.14 11.12 -7.30
N LYS A 270 -11.23 12.45 -7.51
CA LYS A 270 -12.51 13.15 -7.58
C LYS A 270 -13.40 12.65 -8.71
N ALA A 271 -12.83 12.39 -9.89
CA ALA A 271 -13.57 11.86 -11.03
C ALA A 271 -14.23 10.51 -10.72
N ALA A 272 -13.60 9.65 -9.89
CA ALA A 272 -14.12 8.35 -9.54
C ALA A 272 -15.38 8.39 -8.69
N VAL A 273 -15.58 9.44 -7.88
CA VAL A 273 -16.64 9.50 -6.84
C VAL A 273 -18.03 9.28 -7.43
N PHE A 274 -18.32 9.91 -8.55
CA PHE A 274 -19.63 9.84 -9.21
C PHE A 274 -19.61 9.07 -10.53
N ALA A 275 -18.66 8.15 -10.71
CA ALA A 275 -18.62 7.26 -11.85
C ALA A 275 -19.92 6.42 -11.91
N GLN A 276 -20.60 6.45 -13.05
CA GLN A 276 -21.90 5.79 -13.19
C GLN A 276 -21.75 4.29 -13.49
N HIS A 277 -20.69 3.92 -14.19
CA HIS A 277 -20.49 2.56 -14.69
C HIS A 277 -19.03 2.12 -14.48
N PRO A 278 -18.55 2.03 -13.22
CA PRO A 278 -17.16 1.62 -12.94
C PRO A 278 -16.83 0.30 -13.63
N ILE A 279 -15.65 0.22 -14.23
CA ILE A 279 -15.23 -1.00 -14.94
C ILE A 279 -14.64 -2.04 -14.00
N ASP A 280 -14.96 -3.32 -14.18
CA ASP A 280 -14.32 -4.40 -13.44
C ASP A 280 -12.96 -4.77 -14.05
N LEU A 281 -11.92 -4.17 -13.52
CA LEU A 281 -10.54 -4.45 -13.91
C LEU A 281 -10.00 -5.75 -13.30
N GLY A 282 -10.70 -6.31 -12.31
CA GLY A 282 -10.30 -7.53 -11.59
C GLY A 282 -9.09 -7.33 -10.68
N THR A 283 -8.39 -8.44 -10.40
CA THR A 283 -7.22 -8.49 -9.51
C THR A 283 -5.97 -8.88 -10.28
N ARG A 284 -5.39 -7.97 -11.05
CA ARG A 284 -4.20 -8.22 -11.86
C ARG A 284 -3.06 -7.28 -11.52
N CYS A 285 -1.83 -7.67 -11.85
CA CYS A 285 -0.69 -6.77 -11.71
C CYS A 285 -0.78 -5.61 -12.72
N THR A 286 -0.05 -4.53 -12.45
CA THR A 286 -0.05 -3.29 -13.22
C THR A 286 0.16 -3.51 -14.73
N VAL A 287 1.03 -4.45 -15.11
CA VAL A 287 1.34 -4.74 -16.52
C VAL A 287 0.10 -5.23 -17.29
N PHE A 288 -0.61 -6.21 -16.74
CA PHE A 288 -1.84 -6.72 -17.34
C PHE A 288 -3.01 -5.76 -17.24
N MET A 289 -3.02 -4.94 -16.19
CA MET A 289 -4.06 -3.92 -15.99
C MET A 289 -3.99 -2.84 -17.07
N ASN A 290 -2.79 -2.45 -17.49
CA ASN A 290 -2.60 -1.46 -18.54
C ASN A 290 -3.30 -1.84 -19.85
N SER A 291 -3.24 -3.13 -20.22
CA SER A 291 -3.96 -3.63 -21.40
C SER A 291 -5.47 -3.53 -21.24
N LYS A 292 -6.02 -3.82 -20.04
CA LYS A 292 -7.45 -3.71 -19.76
C LYS A 292 -7.91 -2.24 -19.75
N VAL A 293 -7.13 -1.32 -19.19
CA VAL A 293 -7.44 0.11 -19.21
C VAL A 293 -7.47 0.64 -20.65
N LYS A 294 -6.49 0.27 -21.47
CA LYS A 294 -6.47 0.64 -22.90
C LYS A 294 -7.67 0.05 -23.66
N GLN A 295 -8.06 -1.17 -23.33
CA GLN A 295 -9.24 -1.82 -23.90
C GLN A 295 -10.50 -1.03 -23.52
N ALA A 296 -10.67 -0.70 -22.23
CA ALA A 296 -11.80 0.07 -21.72
C ALA A 296 -11.90 1.44 -22.42
N GLN A 297 -10.78 2.13 -22.63
CA GLN A 297 -10.75 3.39 -23.38
C GLN A 297 -11.23 3.22 -24.82
N LYS A 298 -10.80 2.15 -25.50
CA LYS A 298 -11.26 1.85 -26.88
C LYS A 298 -12.75 1.53 -26.93
N GLU A 299 -13.32 0.97 -25.88
CA GLU A 299 -14.74 0.67 -25.72
C GLU A 299 -15.55 1.87 -25.22
N GLY A 300 -14.92 3.05 -25.08
CA GLY A 300 -15.60 4.30 -24.71
C GLY A 300 -15.84 4.48 -23.21
N ALA A 301 -15.12 3.75 -22.34
CA ALA A 301 -15.20 3.99 -20.91
C ALA A 301 -14.69 5.39 -20.56
N SER A 302 -15.40 6.10 -19.69
CA SER A 302 -14.99 7.39 -19.20
C SER A 302 -13.78 7.28 -18.26
N VAL A 303 -13.03 8.36 -18.11
CA VAL A 303 -11.94 8.44 -17.12
C VAL A 303 -12.48 8.20 -15.71
N ALA A 304 -13.68 8.67 -15.41
CA ALA A 304 -14.36 8.44 -14.15
C ALA A 304 -14.59 6.94 -13.88
N ASP A 305 -15.11 6.21 -14.86
CA ASP A 305 -15.36 4.76 -14.74
C ASP A 305 -14.06 3.96 -14.61
N ILE A 306 -13.00 4.39 -15.29
CA ILE A 306 -11.66 3.78 -15.18
C ILE A 306 -11.10 4.03 -13.79
N SER A 307 -11.17 5.26 -13.29
CA SER A 307 -10.65 5.64 -11.97
C SER A 307 -11.36 4.87 -10.84
N ALA A 308 -12.68 4.80 -10.88
CA ALA A 308 -13.46 4.03 -9.93
C ALA A 308 -13.14 2.52 -10.02
N GLY A 309 -12.99 1.98 -11.23
CA GLY A 309 -12.56 0.58 -11.43
C GLY A 309 -11.17 0.29 -10.87
N LEU A 310 -10.24 1.23 -10.96
CA LEU A 310 -8.92 1.11 -10.35
C LEU A 310 -8.98 1.17 -8.82
N ALA A 311 -9.83 2.02 -8.24
CA ALA A 311 -10.05 2.05 -6.79
C ALA A 311 -10.56 0.70 -6.27
N TYR A 312 -11.56 0.11 -6.93
CA TYR A 312 -12.01 -1.25 -6.63
C TYR A 312 -10.89 -2.29 -6.78
N SER A 313 -10.07 -2.18 -7.85
CA SER A 313 -9.00 -3.13 -8.12
C SER A 313 -7.91 -3.10 -7.06
N VAL A 314 -7.50 -1.92 -6.58
CA VAL A 314 -6.52 -1.77 -5.48
C VAL A 314 -7.01 -2.53 -4.25
N ILE A 315 -8.24 -2.31 -3.84
CA ILE A 315 -8.83 -2.96 -2.67
C ILE A 315 -9.02 -4.47 -2.88
N LYS A 316 -9.51 -4.88 -4.06
CA LYS A 316 -9.59 -6.32 -4.39
C LYS A 316 -8.23 -7.00 -4.31
N ASN A 317 -7.16 -6.36 -4.80
CA ASN A 317 -5.81 -6.89 -4.69
C ASN A 317 -5.34 -6.97 -3.24
N ALA A 318 -5.57 -5.92 -2.45
CA ALA A 318 -5.24 -5.88 -1.04
C ALA A 318 -5.94 -7.02 -0.27
N LEU A 319 -7.25 -7.09 -0.34
CA LEU A 319 -8.03 -8.03 0.44
C LEU A 319 -7.90 -9.49 -0.04
N LEU A 320 -8.00 -9.73 -1.35
CA LEU A 320 -8.10 -11.09 -1.88
C LEU A 320 -6.75 -11.75 -2.16
N LYS A 321 -5.73 -10.96 -2.55
CA LYS A 321 -4.41 -11.54 -2.88
C LYS A 321 -3.41 -11.48 -1.75
N VAL A 322 -3.37 -10.36 -1.04
CA VAL A 322 -2.41 -10.16 0.05
C VAL A 322 -2.95 -10.73 1.34
N ILE A 323 -4.09 -10.23 1.79
CA ILE A 323 -4.72 -10.67 3.05
C ILE A 323 -5.36 -12.06 2.89
N LYS A 324 -5.71 -12.43 1.65
CA LYS A 324 -6.42 -13.69 1.32
C LYS A 324 -7.71 -13.84 2.13
N LEU A 325 -8.41 -12.72 2.24
CA LEU A 325 -9.67 -12.64 2.96
C LEU A 325 -10.69 -13.58 2.30
N THR A 326 -11.27 -14.49 3.07
CA THR A 326 -12.30 -15.42 2.63
C THR A 326 -13.70 -14.97 3.08
N ASP A 327 -13.79 -14.37 4.26
CA ASP A 327 -15.01 -13.78 4.80
C ASP A 327 -14.70 -12.35 5.28
N PRO A 328 -15.48 -11.33 4.88
CA PRO A 328 -15.35 -9.98 5.40
C PRO A 328 -15.32 -9.88 6.93
N LYS A 329 -16.03 -10.76 7.63
CA LYS A 329 -16.05 -10.83 9.10
C LYS A 329 -14.70 -11.14 9.74
N ASP A 330 -13.76 -11.70 8.98
CA ASP A 330 -12.40 -11.99 9.45
C ASP A 330 -11.57 -10.72 9.72
N LEU A 331 -12.03 -9.55 9.25
CA LEU A 331 -11.43 -8.26 9.57
C LEU A 331 -11.80 -7.75 10.98
N GLY A 332 -12.81 -8.34 11.61
CA GLY A 332 -13.36 -7.84 12.87
C GLY A 332 -14.45 -6.79 12.66
N LYS A 333 -14.84 -6.11 13.73
CA LYS A 333 -15.91 -5.10 13.72
C LYS A 333 -15.39 -3.68 13.64
N GLN A 334 -14.26 -3.43 14.28
CA GLN A 334 -13.63 -2.10 14.37
C GLN A 334 -12.37 -2.08 13.49
N VAL A 335 -12.54 -1.55 12.28
CA VAL A 335 -11.45 -1.49 11.28
C VAL A 335 -10.99 -0.06 11.12
N VAL A 336 -9.72 0.19 11.42
CA VAL A 336 -9.06 1.48 11.16
C VAL A 336 -8.27 1.38 9.86
N VAL A 337 -8.48 2.34 8.97
CA VAL A 337 -7.72 2.44 7.72
C VAL A 337 -6.75 3.61 7.77
N GLN A 338 -5.53 3.39 7.30
CA GLN A 338 -4.43 4.35 7.34
C GLN A 338 -3.62 4.31 6.05
N GLY A 339 -2.63 5.18 5.96
CA GLY A 339 -1.82 5.38 4.77
C GLY A 339 -2.40 6.41 3.81
N GLY A 340 -1.52 7.05 3.04
CA GLY A 340 -1.89 8.16 2.15
C GLY A 340 -2.91 7.79 1.07
N THR A 341 -3.00 6.50 0.72
CA THR A 341 -3.93 6.00 -0.30
C THR A 341 -5.39 6.15 0.12
N PHE A 342 -5.69 6.10 1.43
CA PHE A 342 -7.05 6.27 1.95
C PHE A 342 -7.55 7.72 2.00
N TYR A 343 -6.72 8.70 1.66
CA TYR A 343 -7.22 10.06 1.36
C TYR A 343 -8.05 10.11 0.07
N ASN A 344 -7.97 9.08 -0.76
CA ASN A 344 -8.84 8.89 -1.91
C ASN A 344 -10.18 8.28 -1.47
N ASP A 345 -11.24 9.09 -1.45
CA ASP A 345 -12.57 8.65 -1.03
C ASP A 345 -13.12 7.49 -1.90
N ALA A 346 -12.71 7.40 -3.17
CA ALA A 346 -13.11 6.27 -4.02
C ALA A 346 -12.47 4.96 -3.54
N VAL A 347 -11.22 4.99 -3.07
CA VAL A 347 -10.54 3.82 -2.47
C VAL A 347 -11.20 3.46 -1.15
N LEU A 348 -11.43 4.43 -0.29
CA LEU A 348 -12.09 4.22 1.00
C LEU A 348 -13.48 3.61 0.83
N ARG A 349 -14.29 4.17 -0.06
CA ARG A 349 -15.62 3.64 -0.36
C ARG A 349 -15.58 2.25 -0.98
N SER A 350 -14.62 2.00 -1.89
CA SER A 350 -14.39 0.65 -2.44
C SER A 350 -14.09 -0.37 -1.35
N PHE A 351 -13.28 0.04 -0.35
CA PHE A 351 -12.99 -0.82 0.81
C PHE A 351 -14.28 -1.14 1.58
N GLU A 352 -15.05 -0.15 1.97
CA GLU A 352 -16.29 -0.35 2.71
C GLU A 352 -17.29 -1.25 1.97
N LYS A 353 -17.41 -1.08 0.64
CA LYS A 353 -18.30 -1.91 -0.19
C LYS A 353 -17.84 -3.35 -0.32
N ILE A 354 -16.52 -3.60 -0.44
CA ILE A 354 -15.98 -4.95 -0.59
C ILE A 354 -15.90 -5.68 0.75
N ALA A 355 -15.51 -4.96 1.80
CA ALA A 355 -15.36 -5.51 3.15
C ALA A 355 -16.68 -5.54 3.93
N ASP A 356 -17.76 -5.00 3.37
CA ASP A 356 -19.08 -4.88 4.01
C ASP A 356 -19.00 -4.33 5.44
N CYS A 357 -18.24 -3.26 5.62
CA CYS A 357 -18.03 -2.61 6.91
C CYS A 357 -17.98 -1.09 6.79
N GLN A 358 -18.10 -0.40 7.91
CA GLN A 358 -17.78 1.02 8.04
C GLN A 358 -16.39 1.14 8.64
N ALA A 359 -15.46 1.73 7.87
CA ALA A 359 -14.10 1.95 8.33
C ALA A 359 -13.97 3.26 9.11
N ILE A 360 -13.04 3.29 10.04
CA ILE A 360 -12.58 4.50 10.72
C ILE A 360 -11.37 5.00 9.95
N ARG A 361 -11.47 6.20 9.37
CA ARG A 361 -10.36 6.85 8.69
C ARG A 361 -10.00 8.14 9.41
N PRO A 362 -8.93 8.15 10.21
CA PRO A 362 -8.43 9.38 10.82
C PRO A 362 -8.09 10.46 9.77
N ASP A 363 -8.34 11.72 10.12
CA ASP A 363 -7.97 12.85 9.25
C ASP A 363 -6.47 12.95 8.99
N ILE A 364 -5.67 12.29 9.83
CA ILE A 364 -4.21 12.16 9.74
C ILE A 364 -3.75 10.80 9.20
N ALA A 365 -4.59 10.10 8.44
CA ALA A 365 -4.31 8.74 7.94
C ALA A 365 -2.92 8.56 7.30
N GLY A 366 -2.38 9.59 6.66
CA GLY A 366 -1.05 9.55 6.02
C GLY A 366 0.15 9.69 6.96
N ILE A 367 -0.06 10.07 8.23
CA ILE A 367 1.04 10.28 9.20
C ILE A 367 0.89 9.44 10.47
N MET A 368 0.07 8.41 10.43
CA MET A 368 -0.26 7.59 11.60
C MET A 368 0.97 6.95 12.25
N GLY A 369 1.96 6.50 11.47
CA GLY A 369 3.21 5.98 12.03
C GLY A 369 3.96 7.02 12.88
N ALA A 370 4.11 8.23 12.36
CA ALA A 370 4.75 9.32 13.12
C ALA A 370 3.92 9.76 14.34
N PHE A 371 2.60 9.84 14.19
CA PHE A 371 1.71 10.17 15.30
C PHE A 371 1.77 9.10 16.40
N GLY A 372 1.75 7.82 16.03
CA GLY A 372 1.88 6.72 16.98
C GLY A 372 3.23 6.69 17.69
N ALA A 373 4.33 6.96 16.99
CA ALA A 373 5.65 7.10 17.59
C ALA A 373 5.69 8.25 18.62
N ALA A 374 5.02 9.38 18.32
CA ALA A 374 4.92 10.49 19.27
C ALA A 374 4.07 10.13 20.51
N LEU A 375 2.99 9.35 20.33
CA LEU A 375 2.20 8.84 21.46
C LEU A 375 3.00 7.88 22.35
N ILE A 376 3.81 7.00 21.76
CA ILE A 376 4.70 6.09 22.50
C ILE A 376 5.74 6.90 23.29
N ALA A 377 6.38 7.89 22.66
CA ALA A 377 7.30 8.78 23.35
C ALA A 377 6.63 9.46 24.57
N ARG A 378 5.37 9.88 24.43
CA ARG A 378 4.60 10.45 25.53
C ARG A 378 4.36 9.44 26.66
N GLU A 379 3.85 8.25 26.33
CA GLU A 379 3.56 7.20 27.30
C GLU A 379 4.80 6.81 28.09
N HIS A 380 5.93 6.58 27.41
CA HIS A 380 7.18 6.21 28.06
C HIS A 380 7.79 7.34 28.90
N TYR A 381 7.52 8.60 28.58
CA TYR A 381 7.92 9.72 29.42
C TYR A 381 7.11 9.78 30.71
N GLU A 382 5.77 9.66 30.61
CA GLU A 382 4.85 9.64 31.75
C GLU A 382 5.12 8.47 32.68
N ASP A 383 5.45 7.30 32.16
CA ASP A 383 5.78 6.09 32.93
C ASP A 383 7.21 6.13 33.55
N GLY A 384 7.97 7.18 33.27
CA GLY A 384 9.36 7.30 33.75
C GLY A 384 10.32 6.29 33.14
N TYR A 385 10.02 5.80 31.95
CA TYR A 385 10.85 4.82 31.24
C TYR A 385 12.21 5.43 30.88
N VAL A 386 13.29 4.85 31.42
CA VAL A 386 14.67 5.27 31.10
C VAL A 386 15.15 4.43 29.93
N THR A 387 15.48 5.08 28.80
CA THR A 387 16.16 4.41 27.70
C THR A 387 17.59 4.06 28.10
N THR A 388 17.96 2.80 27.98
CA THR A 388 19.33 2.28 28.21
C THR A 388 20.19 2.52 26.99
#